data_c037d463d75ce917d14785e909eac3a0
#
_entry.id   c037d463d75ce917d14785e909eac3a0
#
_cell.length_a   1.000
_cell.length_b   1.000
_cell.length_c   1.000
_cell.angle_alpha   90.00
_cell.angle_beta   90.00
_cell.angle_gamma   90.00
#
_symmetry.space_group_name_H-M   'P 1'
#
loop_
_entity.id
_entity.type
_entity.pdbx_description
1 polymer ?
#
loop_
_entity_poly.entity_id
_entity_poly.type
_entity_poly.pdbx_seq_one_letter_code
_entity_poly.pdbx_strand_id
1 'polypeptide(L)'
;TSAVNVTDGATFALATYSFLNTTGGACTVTVTFAGAVTYASLQVAEYSGVATSSALDKVANNSQTDVGTSANAITSGSVTTDTDGQLILGWTSALVVGAATVSVGSGFTARTNVFGDTLFEDQVQGTAGAIAATFTTTVATADHITLISTYRAATASTPRRPLLLGVG
;
A
#
# COMPACT_ATOMS: atom_id res chain seq x y z
N THR A 1 -5.33 14.87 -0.55
CA THR A 1 -5.14 13.70 -1.41
C THR A 1 -3.66 13.53 -1.67
N SER A 2 -3.14 12.35 -1.50
CA SER A 2 -1.79 11.97 -1.89
C SER A 2 -1.90 10.91 -2.99
N ALA A 3 -1.06 11.00 -4.01
CA ALA A 3 -1.01 10.04 -5.10
C ALA A 3 0.40 9.49 -5.24
N VAL A 4 0.50 8.19 -5.48
CA VAL A 4 1.75 7.50 -5.81
C VAL A 4 1.49 6.68 -7.07
N ASN A 5 2.34 6.82 -8.04
CA ASN A 5 2.19 6.17 -9.33
C ASN A 5 3.45 5.43 -9.71
N VAL A 6 3.29 4.28 -10.35
CA VAL A 6 4.34 3.55 -11.06
C VAL A 6 3.82 3.13 -12.41
N THR A 7 4.68 3.17 -13.43
CA THR A 7 4.38 2.71 -14.79
C THR A 7 5.53 1.86 -15.29
N ASP A 8 5.21 0.92 -16.17
CA ASP A 8 6.19 0.10 -16.91
C ASP A 8 6.56 0.72 -18.27
N GLY A 9 6.34 1.99 -18.44
CA GLY A 9 6.43 2.69 -19.72
C GLY A 9 5.06 3.13 -20.22
N ALA A 10 4.52 2.54 -21.28
CA ALA A 10 3.29 3.01 -21.91
C ALA A 10 2.06 2.08 -21.72
N THR A 11 2.26 0.89 -21.15
CA THR A 11 1.25 -0.18 -21.21
C THR A 11 0.47 -0.35 -19.91
N PHE A 12 1.14 -0.31 -18.78
CA PHE A 12 0.54 -0.51 -17.47
C PHE A 12 0.85 0.64 -16.52
N ALA A 13 -0.11 0.93 -15.65
CA ALA A 13 0.06 1.88 -14.56
C ALA A 13 -0.60 1.36 -13.29
N LEU A 14 0.08 1.49 -12.17
CA LEU A 14 -0.45 1.30 -10.82
C LEU A 14 -0.43 2.63 -10.11
N ALA A 15 -1.57 3.08 -9.62
CA ALA A 15 -1.69 4.33 -8.90
C ALA A 15 -2.44 4.14 -7.59
N THR A 16 -1.96 4.75 -6.51
CA THR A 16 -2.66 4.76 -5.22
C THR A 16 -3.00 6.19 -4.82
N TYR A 17 -4.17 6.36 -4.26
CA TYR A 17 -4.66 7.63 -3.74
C TYR A 17 -5.11 7.44 -2.30
N SER A 18 -4.73 8.37 -1.42
CA SER A 18 -5.20 8.39 -0.05
C SER A 18 -5.99 9.65 0.28
N PHE A 19 -7.07 9.47 1.00
CA PHE A 19 -7.89 10.53 1.56
C PHE A 19 -7.86 10.38 3.08
N LEU A 20 -7.47 11.45 3.77
CA LEU A 20 -7.33 11.45 5.21
C LEU A 20 -8.55 12.08 5.87
N ASN A 21 -8.83 11.65 7.11
CA ASN A 21 -9.88 12.22 7.94
C ASN A 21 -11.26 12.22 7.26
N THR A 22 -11.60 11.08 6.66
CA THR A 22 -12.93 10.88 6.06
C THR A 22 -13.99 10.81 7.15
N THR A 23 -15.14 11.42 6.88
CA THR A 23 -16.32 11.25 7.74
C THR A 23 -16.89 9.85 7.48
N GLY A 24 -17.14 9.09 8.53
CA GLY A 24 -17.74 7.76 8.39
C GLY A 24 -19.11 7.81 7.71
N GLY A 25 -19.47 6.70 7.05
CA GLY A 25 -20.74 6.53 6.35
C GLY A 25 -20.54 5.96 4.95
N ALA A 26 -21.64 5.81 4.22
CA ALA A 26 -21.60 5.33 2.85
C ALA A 26 -20.82 6.30 1.95
N CYS A 27 -19.88 5.79 1.17
CA CYS A 27 -19.16 6.59 0.20
C CYS A 27 -19.18 5.91 -1.18
N THR A 28 -19.05 6.73 -2.23
CA THR A 28 -18.87 6.25 -3.60
C THR A 28 -17.51 6.71 -4.09
N VAL A 29 -16.70 5.75 -4.54
CA VAL A 29 -15.41 6.03 -5.17
C VAL A 29 -15.58 5.92 -6.67
N THR A 30 -15.27 6.99 -7.40
CA THR A 30 -15.33 7.03 -8.86
C THR A 30 -13.94 7.30 -9.42
N VAL A 31 -13.52 6.49 -10.38
CA VAL A 31 -12.29 6.68 -11.14
C VAL A 31 -12.67 7.04 -12.57
N THR A 32 -12.11 8.15 -13.05
CA THR A 32 -12.30 8.60 -14.45
C THR A 32 -10.97 8.56 -15.17
N PHE A 33 -10.92 7.86 -16.29
CA PHE A 33 -9.75 7.78 -17.14
C PHE A 33 -9.83 8.85 -18.23
N ALA A 34 -8.69 9.41 -18.61
CA ALA A 34 -8.60 10.41 -19.67
C ALA A 34 -8.88 9.84 -21.08
N GLY A 35 -8.79 8.53 -21.24
CA GLY A 35 -9.03 7.81 -22.49
C GLY A 35 -9.54 6.41 -22.25
N ALA A 36 -9.81 5.67 -23.30
CA ALA A 36 -10.22 4.28 -23.23
C ALA A 36 -9.09 3.41 -22.63
N VAL A 37 -9.44 2.55 -21.70
CA VAL A 37 -8.54 1.54 -21.12
C VAL A 37 -9.10 0.15 -21.43
N THR A 38 -8.22 -0.80 -21.73
CA THR A 38 -8.65 -2.17 -22.05
C THR A 38 -9.01 -2.93 -20.77
N TYR A 39 -8.25 -2.76 -19.72
CA TYR A 39 -8.48 -3.36 -18.41
C TYR A 39 -8.26 -2.33 -17.33
N ALA A 40 -9.10 -2.38 -16.30
CA ALA A 40 -8.93 -1.58 -15.09
C ALA A 40 -9.43 -2.38 -13.89
N SER A 41 -8.74 -2.26 -12.76
CA SER A 41 -9.22 -2.74 -11.48
C SER A 41 -9.10 -1.62 -10.44
N LEU A 42 -10.05 -1.58 -9.51
CA LEU A 42 -10.07 -0.65 -8.40
C LEU A 42 -10.15 -1.46 -7.10
N GLN A 43 -9.22 -1.20 -6.20
CA GLN A 43 -9.25 -1.76 -4.86
C GLN A 43 -9.38 -0.60 -3.86
N VAL A 44 -10.30 -0.72 -2.92
CA VAL A 44 -10.57 0.30 -1.90
C VAL A 44 -10.42 -0.34 -0.53
N ALA A 45 -9.73 0.33 0.37
CA ALA A 45 -9.59 -0.07 1.75
C ALA A 45 -9.71 1.14 2.67
N GLU A 46 -10.28 0.94 3.85
CA GLU A 46 -10.40 1.95 4.89
C GLU A 46 -9.63 1.49 6.13
N TYR A 47 -8.86 2.40 6.70
CA TYR A 47 -8.05 2.17 7.89
C TYR A 47 -8.32 3.21 8.94
N SER A 48 -8.41 2.78 10.19
CA SER A 48 -8.44 3.64 11.37
C SER A 48 -7.06 3.70 12.02
N GLY A 49 -6.84 4.67 12.92
CA GLY A 49 -5.59 4.79 13.65
C GLY A 49 -4.44 5.41 12.86
N VAL A 50 -4.70 5.93 11.67
CA VAL A 50 -3.75 6.68 10.86
C VAL A 50 -3.84 8.17 11.20
N ALA A 51 -2.72 8.90 11.14
CA ALA A 51 -2.68 10.33 11.36
C ALA A 51 -3.65 11.07 10.42
N THR A 52 -4.37 12.06 10.92
CA THR A 52 -5.38 12.81 10.17
C THR A 52 -4.80 13.91 9.29
N SER A 53 -3.50 14.20 9.45
CA SER A 53 -2.74 15.15 8.63
C SER A 53 -1.31 14.65 8.46
N SER A 54 -0.69 14.93 7.32
CA SER A 54 0.69 14.52 7.00
C SER A 54 0.95 13.02 7.28
N ALA A 55 -0.05 12.18 7.04
CA ALA A 55 0.03 10.77 7.35
C ALA A 55 1.01 10.02 6.44
N LEU A 56 1.03 10.32 5.16
CA LEU A 56 1.98 9.69 4.22
C LEU A 56 3.42 10.01 4.63
N ASP A 57 4.20 8.96 4.86
CA ASP A 57 5.60 9.07 5.28
C ASP A 57 6.55 8.79 4.13
N LYS A 58 6.56 7.58 3.62
CA LYS A 58 7.45 7.13 2.54
C LYS A 58 6.69 6.45 1.44
N VAL A 59 7.29 6.47 0.26
CA VAL A 59 6.84 5.73 -0.92
C VAL A 59 8.04 5.20 -1.68
N ALA A 60 7.89 4.03 -2.26
CA ALA A 60 8.78 3.52 -3.30
C ALA A 60 7.96 2.71 -4.31
N ASN A 61 8.51 2.55 -5.48
CA ASN A 61 7.92 1.71 -6.52
C ASN A 61 9.03 1.07 -7.34
N ASN A 62 8.69 -0.01 -8.01
CA ASN A 62 9.61 -0.74 -8.86
C ASN A 62 8.84 -1.39 -10.02
N SER A 63 9.51 -1.45 -11.16
CA SER A 63 9.10 -2.27 -12.30
C SER A 63 10.19 -3.31 -12.51
N GLN A 64 9.81 -4.58 -12.52
CA GLN A 64 10.74 -5.71 -12.60
C GLN A 64 10.32 -6.61 -13.76
N THR A 65 11.31 -7.11 -14.49
CA THR A 65 11.13 -8.12 -15.54
C THR A 65 11.70 -9.45 -15.08
N ASP A 66 11.08 -10.55 -15.50
CA ASP A 66 11.55 -11.93 -15.26
C ASP A 66 11.93 -12.19 -13.77
N VAL A 67 11.05 -11.86 -12.85
CA VAL A 67 11.35 -11.83 -11.40
C VAL A 67 11.72 -13.19 -10.78
N GLY A 68 11.44 -14.29 -11.47
CA GLY A 68 11.64 -15.63 -10.92
C GLY A 68 10.59 -16.02 -9.87
N THR A 69 10.68 -17.25 -9.37
CA THR A 69 9.70 -17.84 -8.42
C THR A 69 10.22 -17.91 -6.99
N SER A 70 11.35 -17.29 -6.68
CA SER A 70 11.88 -17.26 -5.32
C SER A 70 10.94 -16.50 -4.39
N ALA A 71 10.90 -16.89 -3.12
CA ALA A 71 10.11 -16.16 -2.13
C ALA A 71 10.56 -14.70 -2.06
N ASN A 72 9.58 -13.79 -2.06
CA ASN A 72 9.80 -12.34 -2.03
C ASN A 72 10.61 -11.78 -3.23
N ALA A 73 10.59 -12.45 -4.37
CA ALA A 73 11.32 -12.01 -5.58
C ALA A 73 10.77 -10.69 -6.14
N ILE A 74 9.47 -10.46 -5.99
CA ILE A 74 8.83 -9.19 -6.36
C ILE A 74 9.03 -8.21 -5.21
N THR A 75 9.49 -7.00 -5.49
CA THR A 75 9.74 -5.99 -4.46
C THR A 75 9.47 -4.58 -4.96
N SER A 76 8.93 -3.75 -4.09
CA SER A 76 8.75 -2.31 -4.32
C SER A 76 10.05 -1.50 -4.22
N GLY A 77 11.16 -2.13 -3.82
CA GLY A 77 12.30 -1.42 -3.27
C GLY A 77 12.06 -1.02 -1.81
N SER A 78 13.14 -0.76 -1.08
CA SER A 78 13.10 -0.48 0.36
C SER A 78 12.89 1.01 0.64
N VAL A 79 12.09 1.30 1.67
CA VAL A 79 12.00 2.61 2.32
C VAL A 79 12.39 2.49 3.79
N THR A 80 12.76 3.60 4.44
CA THR A 80 13.00 3.64 5.88
C THR A 80 11.93 4.52 6.53
N THR A 81 11.08 3.93 7.35
CA THR A 81 10.03 4.65 8.08
C THR A 81 10.63 5.48 9.22
N ASP A 82 10.02 6.64 9.50
CA ASP A 82 10.53 7.61 10.48
C ASP A 82 10.05 7.34 11.91
N THR A 83 8.93 6.60 12.09
CA THR A 83 8.29 6.37 13.39
C THR A 83 7.78 4.94 13.52
N ASP A 84 7.65 4.48 14.78
CA ASP A 84 7.05 3.19 15.11
C ASP A 84 5.54 3.16 14.80
N GLY A 85 5.00 1.96 14.62
CA GLY A 85 3.58 1.73 14.46
C GLY A 85 2.99 2.17 13.12
N GLN A 86 3.80 2.38 12.09
CA GLN A 86 3.30 2.80 10.78
C GLN A 86 2.51 1.70 10.08
N LEU A 87 1.42 2.10 9.44
CA LEU A 87 0.70 1.26 8.49
C LEU A 87 1.49 1.21 7.18
N ILE A 88 1.80 0.02 6.74
CA ILE A 88 2.50 -0.27 5.49
C ILE A 88 1.52 -0.89 4.52
N LEU A 89 1.41 -0.30 3.35
CA LEU A 89 0.55 -0.79 2.27
C LEU A 89 1.41 -1.17 1.06
N GLY A 90 1.21 -2.38 0.55
CA GLY A 90 1.90 -2.90 -0.63
C GLY A 90 0.93 -3.31 -1.73
N TRP A 91 1.25 -3.00 -2.96
CA TRP A 91 0.52 -3.45 -4.15
C TRP A 91 1.48 -3.99 -5.18
N THR A 92 1.06 -5.05 -5.85
CA THR A 92 1.72 -5.54 -7.06
C THR A 92 0.69 -5.90 -8.12
N SER A 93 1.08 -5.76 -9.37
CA SER A 93 0.33 -6.28 -10.51
C SER A 93 1.28 -6.90 -11.51
N ALA A 94 0.97 -8.13 -11.93
CA ALA A 94 1.70 -8.77 -13.02
C ALA A 94 1.30 -8.16 -14.35
N LEU A 95 2.28 -8.04 -15.25
CA LEU A 95 2.10 -7.52 -16.61
C LEU A 95 1.75 -8.62 -17.62
N VAL A 96 1.73 -9.88 -17.18
CA VAL A 96 1.42 -11.05 -18.01
C VAL A 96 0.04 -11.58 -17.66
N VAL A 97 -0.85 -11.55 -18.60
CA VAL A 97 -2.23 -12.00 -18.43
C VAL A 97 -2.28 -13.53 -18.27
N GLY A 98 -2.76 -13.99 -17.11
CA GLY A 98 -3.52 -15.23 -17.08
C GLY A 98 -2.91 -16.47 -16.49
N ALA A 99 -1.73 -16.48 -15.84
CA ALA A 99 -1.24 -17.70 -15.18
C ALA A 99 -0.44 -17.49 -13.88
N ALA A 100 -0.09 -16.27 -13.53
CA ALA A 100 0.67 -16.00 -12.31
C ALA A 100 -0.26 -15.98 -11.09
N THR A 101 0.02 -16.82 -10.10
CA THR A 101 -0.56 -16.66 -8.77
C THR A 101 0.43 -15.89 -7.92
N VAL A 102 -0.01 -14.76 -7.38
CA VAL A 102 0.79 -13.92 -6.49
C VAL A 102 0.39 -14.17 -5.05
N SER A 103 1.39 -14.29 -4.19
CA SER A 103 1.23 -14.43 -2.73
C SER A 103 1.92 -13.31 -2.00
N VAL A 104 1.43 -12.97 -0.81
CA VAL A 104 1.98 -11.91 0.05
C VAL A 104 3.40 -12.20 0.51
N GLY A 105 4.13 -11.15 0.82
CA GLY A 105 5.43 -11.21 1.45
C GLY A 105 5.38 -11.60 2.93
N SER A 106 6.56 -11.92 3.46
CA SER A 106 6.67 -12.28 4.88
C SER A 106 6.27 -11.13 5.79
N GLY A 107 5.38 -11.40 6.75
CA GLY A 107 4.87 -10.44 7.71
C GLY A 107 3.67 -9.61 7.24
N PHE A 108 3.29 -9.71 5.97
CA PHE A 108 2.14 -9.03 5.42
C PHE A 108 0.87 -9.90 5.46
N THR A 109 -0.26 -9.23 5.44
CA THR A 109 -1.59 -9.84 5.33
C THR A 109 -2.18 -9.51 3.97
N ALA A 110 -2.65 -10.53 3.24
CA ALA A 110 -3.38 -10.33 2.00
C ALA A 110 -4.73 -9.64 2.27
N ARG A 111 -5.06 -8.61 1.47
CA ARG A 111 -6.37 -7.94 1.56
C ARG A 111 -7.24 -8.27 0.39
N THR A 112 -6.75 -8.10 -0.80
CA THR A 112 -7.51 -8.35 -2.03
C THR A 112 -6.57 -8.95 -3.06
N ASN A 113 -7.02 -10.00 -3.74
CA ASN A 113 -6.36 -10.56 -4.91
C ASN A 113 -7.36 -10.50 -6.07
N VAL A 114 -7.02 -9.76 -7.11
CA VAL A 114 -7.83 -9.61 -8.31
C VAL A 114 -7.18 -10.38 -9.44
N PHE A 115 -7.94 -11.27 -10.05
CA PHE A 115 -7.50 -12.14 -11.16
C PHE A 115 -6.30 -13.06 -10.86
N GLY A 116 -5.89 -13.19 -9.59
CA GLY A 116 -4.74 -14.00 -9.20
C GLY A 116 -3.38 -13.30 -9.34
N ASP A 117 -3.27 -12.28 -10.13
CA ASP A 117 -2.03 -11.60 -10.54
C ASP A 117 -1.87 -10.18 -9.97
N THR A 118 -2.92 -9.64 -9.36
CA THR A 118 -2.92 -8.32 -8.73
C THR A 118 -3.27 -8.46 -7.26
N LEU A 119 -2.33 -8.15 -6.38
CA LEU A 119 -2.46 -8.35 -4.93
C LEU A 119 -2.22 -7.06 -4.17
N PHE A 120 -3.09 -6.83 -3.18
CA PHE A 120 -2.95 -5.82 -2.16
C PHE A 120 -2.65 -6.48 -0.81
N GLU A 121 -1.65 -5.98 -0.11
CA GLU A 121 -1.22 -6.45 1.20
C GLU A 121 -1.01 -5.29 2.17
N ASP A 122 -1.09 -5.59 3.46
CA ASP A 122 -0.71 -4.63 4.50
C ASP A 122 -0.06 -5.28 5.71
N GLN A 123 0.60 -4.44 6.50
CA GLN A 123 1.03 -4.75 7.87
C GLN A 123 1.18 -3.48 8.70
N VAL A 124 1.22 -3.63 10.02
CA VAL A 124 1.68 -2.56 10.93
C VAL A 124 3.11 -2.87 11.32
N GLN A 125 4.04 -1.98 10.95
CA GLN A 125 5.44 -2.10 11.33
C GLN A 125 5.64 -1.63 12.77
N GLY A 126 5.97 -2.55 13.68
CA GLY A 126 6.08 -2.24 15.11
C GLY A 126 7.20 -1.26 15.44
N THR A 127 8.38 -1.42 14.84
CA THR A 127 9.54 -0.54 15.06
C THR A 127 9.95 0.11 13.74
N ALA A 128 10.23 1.41 13.77
CA ALA A 128 10.71 2.18 12.63
C ALA A 128 11.99 1.55 12.03
N GLY A 129 12.11 1.57 10.73
CA GLY A 129 13.24 0.99 10.05
C GLY A 129 12.99 0.67 8.58
N ALA A 130 13.92 -0.02 7.97
CA ALA A 130 13.84 -0.42 6.58
C ALA A 130 12.72 -1.45 6.35
N ILE A 131 11.91 -1.22 5.31
CA ILE A 131 10.83 -2.11 4.88
C ILE A 131 10.62 -2.02 3.38
N ALA A 132 10.20 -3.12 2.77
CA ALA A 132 9.75 -3.19 1.38
C ALA A 132 8.45 -3.99 1.31
N ALA A 133 7.54 -3.64 0.44
CA ALA A 133 6.48 -4.55 0.02
C ALA A 133 7.10 -5.62 -0.86
N THR A 134 6.83 -6.90 -0.55
CA THR A 134 7.42 -8.03 -1.25
C THR A 134 6.37 -9.07 -1.55
N PHE A 135 6.48 -9.74 -2.69
CA PHE A 135 5.54 -10.76 -3.09
C PHE A 135 6.27 -11.94 -3.73
N THR A 136 5.58 -13.06 -3.82
CA THR A 136 6.05 -14.26 -4.51
C THR A 136 5.12 -14.57 -5.67
N THR A 137 5.66 -14.93 -6.82
CA THR A 137 4.88 -15.40 -7.97
C THR A 137 5.16 -16.84 -8.28
N THR A 138 4.22 -17.53 -8.91
CA THR A 138 4.40 -18.91 -9.41
C THR A 138 4.97 -18.98 -10.82
N VAL A 139 5.13 -17.84 -11.50
CA VAL A 139 5.63 -17.76 -12.89
C VAL A 139 6.97 -17.06 -12.93
N ALA A 140 8.00 -17.77 -13.39
CA ALA A 140 9.39 -17.31 -13.37
C ALA A 140 9.69 -16.15 -14.34
N THR A 141 8.88 -15.98 -15.38
CA THR A 141 9.09 -14.97 -16.44
C THR A 141 8.03 -13.86 -16.37
N ALA A 142 7.41 -13.70 -15.22
CA ALA A 142 6.42 -12.63 -15.04
C ALA A 142 7.09 -11.29 -14.74
N ASP A 143 6.65 -10.28 -15.47
CA ASP A 143 6.98 -8.89 -15.18
C ASP A 143 6.00 -8.33 -14.17
N HIS A 144 6.45 -7.50 -13.26
CA HIS A 144 5.64 -6.92 -12.21
C HIS A 144 5.89 -5.42 -12.03
N ILE A 145 4.83 -4.68 -11.79
CA ILE A 145 4.90 -3.35 -11.18
C ILE A 145 4.49 -3.46 -9.72
N THR A 146 5.24 -2.82 -8.84
CA THR A 146 5.06 -2.93 -7.39
C THR A 146 5.20 -1.57 -6.74
N LEU A 147 4.41 -1.31 -5.71
CA LEU A 147 4.38 -0.04 -5.00
C LEU A 147 4.25 -0.28 -3.50
N ILE A 148 4.96 0.53 -2.71
CA ILE A 148 4.78 0.64 -1.26
C ILE A 148 4.43 2.08 -0.89
N SER A 149 3.52 2.24 0.07
CA SER A 149 3.31 3.50 0.78
C SER A 149 3.21 3.24 2.28
N THR A 150 3.75 4.15 3.07
CA THR A 150 3.75 4.04 4.53
C THR A 150 3.04 5.23 5.15
N TYR A 151 2.29 4.98 6.21
CA TYR A 151 1.46 5.99 6.85
C TYR A 151 1.70 6.02 8.35
N ARG A 152 1.95 7.22 8.87
CA ARG A 152 2.15 7.44 10.31
C ARG A 152 0.90 7.08 11.09
N ALA A 153 1.08 6.45 12.23
CA ALA A 153 0.02 6.22 13.18
C ALA A 153 -0.51 7.56 13.73
N ALA A 154 -1.78 7.58 14.10
CA ALA A 154 -2.32 8.69 14.88
C ALA A 154 -1.58 8.80 16.21
N THR A 155 -1.15 10.00 16.56
CA THR A 155 -0.61 10.24 17.90
C THR A 155 -1.73 10.05 18.92
N ALA A 156 -1.51 9.19 19.93
CA ALA A 156 -2.44 9.05 21.03
C ALA A 156 -2.61 10.43 21.69
N SER A 157 -3.84 10.93 21.75
CA SER A 157 -4.12 12.12 22.53
C SER A 157 -3.85 11.78 23.99
N THR A 158 -2.82 12.37 24.58
CA THR A 158 -2.59 12.26 26.02
C THR A 158 -3.83 12.84 26.71
N PRO A 159 -4.59 12.06 27.51
CA PRO A 159 -5.70 12.62 28.25
C PRO A 159 -5.16 13.74 29.12
N ARG A 160 -5.64 14.97 28.93
CA ARG A 160 -5.31 16.07 29.83
C ARG A 160 -5.82 15.68 31.20
N ARG A 161 -4.91 15.42 32.13
CA ARG A 161 -5.28 15.27 33.54
C ARG A 161 -5.99 16.55 33.95
N PRO A 162 -7.22 16.48 34.43
CA PRO A 162 -7.87 17.69 34.97
C PRO A 162 -6.96 18.22 36.08
N LEU A 163 -6.56 19.48 35.96
CA LEU A 163 -5.86 20.18 37.07
C LEU A 163 -6.90 20.35 38.16
N LEU A 164 -6.83 19.52 39.19
CA LEU A 164 -7.65 19.72 40.39
C LEU A 164 -7.03 20.90 41.15
N LEU A 165 -7.64 22.10 40.98
CA LEU A 165 -7.31 23.26 41.81
C LEU A 165 -7.90 22.95 43.18
N GLY A 166 -7.05 22.62 44.18
CA GLY A 166 -7.45 22.54 45.57
C GLY A 166 -7.76 23.96 46.07
N VAL A 167 -9.03 24.18 46.38
CA VAL A 167 -9.43 25.38 47.17
C VAL A 167 -9.13 25.01 48.63
N GLY A 168 -8.13 25.64 49.21
CA GLY A 168 -7.86 25.62 50.65
C GLY A 168 -8.70 26.66 51.38
#